data_ea04d4ba81a4f97e74dd329ce453b27f
#
_entry.id   ea04d4ba81a4f97e74dd329ce453b27f
#
_cell.length_a   1.000
_cell.length_b   1.000
_cell.length_c   1.000
_cell.angle_alpha   90.00
_cell.angle_beta   90.00
_cell.angle_gamma   90.00
#
_symmetry.space_group_name_H-M   'P 1'
#
loop_
_entity.id
_entity.type
_entity.pdbx_description
1 polymer ?
#
loop_
_entity_poly.entity_id
_entity_poly.type
_entity_poly.pdbx_seq_one_letter_code
_entity_poly.pdbx_strand_id
1 'polypeptide(L)' 'MSLIVLIGAQAVGKMTVGKALEKQLDAKLLFNHQTIDLFANYLGYTERAFQLSDSVRKELFHAFVENPATNTTKTLFLQW' A
#
# COMPACT_ATOMS: atom_id res chain seq x y z
N MET A 1 9.91 0.32 -13.71
CA MET A 1 9.09 0.72 -12.56
C MET A 1 7.61 0.58 -12.90
N SER A 2 6.86 -0.01 -12.03
CA SER A 2 5.41 -0.15 -12.22
C SER A 2 4.69 0.16 -10.92
N LEU A 3 3.52 0.78 -11.05
CA LEU A 3 2.65 1.08 -9.93
C LEU A 3 1.27 0.54 -10.24
N ILE A 4 0.77 -0.32 -9.36
CA ILE A 4 -0.54 -0.93 -9.52
C ILE A 4 -1.37 -0.60 -8.28
N VAL A 5 -2.55 -0.03 -8.49
CA VAL A 5 -3.45 0.34 -7.40
C VAL A 5 -4.66 -0.60 -7.43
N LEU A 6 -4.89 -1.28 -6.33
CA LEU A 6 -6.06 -2.13 -6.14
C LEU A 6 -7.12 -1.36 -5.37
N ILE A 7 -8.24 -1.09 -6.02
CA ILE A 7 -9.32 -0.28 -5.46
C ILE A 7 -10.55 -1.15 -5.20
N GLY A 8 -11.26 -0.85 -4.13
CA GLY A 8 -12.52 -1.47 -3.82
C GLY A 8 -12.59 -2.02 -2.40
N ALA A 9 -13.73 -2.61 -2.06
CA ALA A 9 -13.94 -3.23 -0.77
C ALA A 9 -12.89 -4.31 -0.53
N GLN A 10 -12.46 -4.44 0.71
CA GLN A 10 -11.50 -5.45 1.08
C GLN A 10 -12.09 -6.83 0.85
N ALA A 11 -11.57 -7.56 -0.11
CA ALA A 11 -11.97 -8.92 -0.42
C ALA A 11 -10.81 -9.86 -0.12
N VAL A 12 -11.13 -11.03 0.43
CA VAL A 12 -10.12 -12.05 0.76
C VAL A 12 -9.26 -12.40 -0.45
N GLY A 13 -9.88 -12.47 -1.63
CA GLY A 13 -9.19 -12.80 -2.86
C GLY A 13 -8.13 -11.79 -3.27
N LYS A 14 -8.28 -10.51 -2.91
CA LYS A 14 -7.29 -9.47 -3.27
C LYS A 14 -5.95 -9.73 -2.61
N MET A 15 -5.94 -10.09 -1.33
CA MET A 15 -4.68 -10.39 -0.63
C MET A 15 -4.00 -11.62 -1.22
N THR A 16 -4.76 -12.65 -1.52
CA THR A 16 -4.22 -13.90 -2.09
C THR A 16 -3.59 -13.65 -3.45
N VAL A 17 -4.31 -12.94 -4.33
CA VAL A 17 -3.81 -12.60 -5.66
C VAL A 17 -2.59 -11.69 -5.56
N GLY A 18 -2.63 -10.67 -4.71
CA GLY A 18 -1.52 -9.77 -4.52
C GLY A 18 -0.25 -10.48 -4.07
N LYS A 19 -0.37 -11.38 -3.10
CA LYS A 19 0.78 -12.15 -2.61
C LYS A 19 1.33 -13.10 -3.67
N ALA A 20 0.47 -13.69 -4.50
CA ALA A 20 0.92 -14.53 -5.60
C ALA A 20 1.71 -13.70 -6.63
N LEU A 21 1.23 -12.50 -6.95
CA LEU A 21 1.91 -11.60 -7.86
C LEU A 21 3.25 -11.11 -7.29
N GLU A 22 3.33 -10.91 -5.98
CA GLU A 22 4.56 -10.52 -5.31
C GLU A 22 5.69 -11.53 -5.56
N LYS A 23 5.35 -12.81 -5.65
CA LYS A 23 6.31 -13.87 -5.91
C LYS A 23 6.72 -13.96 -7.38
N GLN A 24 5.80 -13.66 -8.29
CA GLN A 24 6.02 -13.79 -9.74
C GLN A 24 6.66 -12.55 -10.34
N LEU A 25 6.36 -11.39 -9.79
CA LEU A 25 6.89 -10.10 -10.22
C LEU A 25 7.80 -9.59 -9.13
N ASP A 26 8.79 -8.78 -9.49
CA ASP A 26 9.55 -8.05 -8.49
C ASP A 26 8.66 -6.95 -7.92
N ALA A 27 7.82 -7.30 -6.95
CA ALA A 27 6.77 -6.45 -6.44
C ALA A 27 6.64 -6.55 -4.93
N LYS A 28 6.18 -5.47 -4.33
CA LYS A 28 5.80 -5.41 -2.91
C LYS A 28 4.39 -4.85 -2.78
N LEU A 29 3.69 -5.32 -1.75
CA LEU A 29 2.32 -4.93 -1.50
C LEU A 29 2.23 -4.07 -0.24
N LEU A 30 1.41 -3.03 -0.32
CA LEU A 30 1.01 -2.28 0.85
C LEU A 30 -0.52 -2.37 0.97
N PHE A 31 -0.96 -3.13 1.96
CA PHE A 31 -2.37 -3.30 2.23
C PHE A 31 -2.91 -2.11 3.01
N ASN A 32 -4.19 -1.80 2.81
CA ASN A 32 -4.85 -0.71 3.49
C ASN A 32 -4.73 -0.83 5.02
N HIS A 33 -4.94 -2.02 5.56
CA HIS A 33 -4.89 -2.23 7.01
C HIS A 33 -3.51 -1.98 7.61
N GLN A 34 -2.43 -2.10 6.83
CA GLN A 34 -1.08 -1.89 7.35
C GLN A 34 -0.86 -0.45 7.79
N THR A 35 -1.30 0.51 7.01
CA THR A 35 -1.17 1.93 7.37
C THR A 35 -2.20 2.34 8.41
N ILE A 36 -3.43 1.85 8.31
CA ILE A 36 -4.47 2.13 9.30
C ILE A 36 -4.07 1.61 10.67
N ASP A 37 -3.62 0.36 10.75
CA ASP A 37 -3.27 -0.24 12.03
C ASP A 37 -2.06 0.45 12.67
N LEU A 38 -1.12 0.93 11.88
CA LEU A 38 0.01 1.70 12.39
C LEU A 38 -0.46 2.91 13.18
N PHE A 39 -1.36 3.71 12.61
CA PHE A 39 -1.85 4.91 13.29
C PHE A 39 -2.89 4.61 14.35
N ALA A 40 -3.74 3.60 14.13
CA ALA A 40 -4.76 3.21 15.10
C ALA A 40 -4.16 2.66 16.38
N ASN A 41 -2.96 2.10 16.33
CA ASN A 41 -2.26 1.64 17.51
C ASN A 41 -2.03 2.78 18.53
N TYR A 42 -1.93 4.01 18.04
CA TYR A 42 -1.70 5.18 18.89
C TYR A 42 -2.93 6.07 19.05
N LEU A 43 -3.77 6.14 18.05
CA LEU A 43 -4.87 7.09 17.97
C LEU A 43 -6.25 6.44 18.01
N GLY A 44 -6.32 5.11 18.03
CA GLY A 44 -7.57 4.38 17.81
C GLY A 44 -8.03 4.50 16.37
N TYR A 45 -9.12 3.84 16.02
CA TYR A 45 -9.70 3.90 14.68
C TYR A 45 -10.55 5.15 14.54
N THR A 46 -9.89 6.29 14.52
CA THR A 46 -10.50 7.61 14.45
C THR A 46 -10.38 8.18 13.05
N GLU A 47 -11.16 9.23 12.77
CA GLU A 47 -11.06 9.94 11.49
C GLU A 47 -9.65 10.44 11.24
N ARG A 48 -8.97 10.94 12.29
CA ARG A 48 -7.61 11.43 12.16
C ARG A 48 -6.63 10.32 11.76
N ALA A 49 -6.79 9.13 12.32
CA ALA A 49 -5.98 7.98 11.96
C ALA A 49 -6.17 7.60 10.48
N PHE A 50 -7.41 7.64 9.99
CA PHE A 50 -7.70 7.37 8.59
C PHE A 50 -7.10 8.43 7.67
N GLN A 51 -7.16 9.70 8.06
CA GLN A 51 -6.54 10.79 7.30
C GLN A 51 -5.04 10.62 7.20
N LEU A 52 -4.38 10.26 8.30
CA LEU A 52 -2.93 10.04 8.31
C LEU A 52 -2.55 8.84 7.45
N SER A 53 -3.31 7.76 7.54
CA SER A 53 -3.08 6.58 6.71
C SER A 53 -3.16 6.91 5.22
N ASP A 54 -4.18 7.65 4.83
CA ASP A 54 -4.35 8.06 3.44
C ASP A 54 -3.20 8.97 2.97
N SER A 55 -2.81 9.92 3.80
CA SER A 55 -1.71 10.83 3.49
C SER A 55 -0.38 10.09 3.30
N VAL A 56 -0.07 9.15 4.17
CA VAL A 56 1.16 8.37 4.09
C VAL A 56 1.20 7.53 2.82
N ARG A 57 0.07 6.97 2.43
CA ARG A 57 -0.02 6.17 1.21
C ARG A 57 0.20 7.03 -0.04
N LYS A 58 -0.36 8.24 -0.05
CA LYS A 58 -0.12 9.19 -1.14
C LYS A 58 1.34 9.61 -1.19
N GLU A 59 1.95 9.85 -0.06
CA GLU A 59 3.38 10.20 0.01
C GLU A 59 4.26 9.06 -0.51
N LEU A 60 3.94 7.82 -0.13
CA LEU A 60 4.67 6.67 -0.63
C LEU A 60 4.53 6.54 -2.15
N PHE A 61 3.32 6.75 -2.66
CA PHE A 61 3.05 6.75 -4.10
C PHE A 61 3.97 7.74 -4.82
N HIS A 62 3.98 8.99 -4.36
CA HIS A 62 4.80 10.04 -4.97
C HIS A 62 6.30 9.72 -4.89
N ALA A 63 6.75 9.30 -3.73
CA ALA A 63 8.16 8.95 -3.54
C ALA A 63 8.58 7.78 -4.43
N PHE A 64 7.71 6.79 -4.59
CA PHE A 64 8.01 5.62 -5.41
C PHE A 64 8.20 5.98 -6.88
N VAL A 65 7.34 6.84 -7.44
CA VAL A 65 7.45 7.23 -8.84
C VAL A 65 8.50 8.31 -9.08
N GLU A 66 8.86 9.06 -8.05
CA GLU A 66 9.78 10.17 -8.15
C GLU A 66 11.23 9.71 -8.36
N ASN A 67 11.65 8.66 -7.69
CA ASN A 67 13.03 8.20 -7.75
C ASN A 67 13.11 6.67 -7.84
N PRO A 68 12.83 6.11 -9.01
CA PRO A 68 12.81 4.65 -9.18
C PRO A 68 14.16 3.97 -8.95
N ALA A 69 15.26 4.68 -9.07
CA ALA A 69 16.59 4.09 -8.92
C ALA A 69 16.87 3.59 -7.50
N THR A 70 16.22 4.16 -6.50
CA THR A 70 16.41 3.78 -5.10
C THR A 70 15.35 2.81 -4.57
N ASN A 71 14.37 2.48 -5.37
CA ASN A 71 13.32 1.57 -4.96
C ASN A 71 13.85 0.14 -4.80
N THR A 72 13.36 -0.56 -3.80
CA THR A 72 13.78 -1.94 -3.52
C THR A 72 13.02 -2.98 -4.34
N THR A 73 12.03 -2.54 -5.10
CA THR A 73 11.21 -3.37 -5.96
C THR A 73 10.84 -2.60 -7.22
N LYS A 74 10.55 -3.32 -8.29
CA LYS A 74 10.15 -2.69 -9.56
C LYS A 74 8.68 -2.32 -9.58
N THR A 75 7.86 -3.02 -8.81
CA THR A 75 6.41 -2.83 -8.82
C THR A 75 5.89 -2.63 -7.40
N LEU A 76 5.05 -1.63 -7.23
CA LEU A 76 4.35 -1.38 -5.98
C LEU A 76 2.85 -1.62 -6.19
N PHE A 77 2.28 -2.50 -5.36
CA PHE A 77 0.85 -2.69 -5.29
C PHE A 77 0.30 -1.92 -4.10
N LEU A 78 -0.57 -0.95 -4.36
CA LEU A 78 -1.28 -0.22 -3.31
C LEU A 78 -2.73 -0.68 -3.26
N GLN A 79 -3.16 -1.13 -2.11
CA GLN A 79 -4.57 -1.37 -1.84
C GLN A 79 -5.18 -0.08 -1.29
N TRP A 80 -6.26 0.35 -1.90
CA TRP A 80 -6.94 1.58 -1.47
C TRP A 80 -8.38 1.36 -1.06
#